data_801ee5fe462b9bd41ceaf11bf316025e
#
_entry.id   801ee5fe462b9bd41ceaf11bf316025e
#
_cell.length_a   1.000
_cell.length_b   1.000
_cell.length_c   1.000
_cell.angle_alpha   90.00
_cell.angle_beta   90.00
_cell.angle_gamma   90.00
#
_symmetry.space_group_name_H-M   'P 1'
#
loop_
_entity.id
_entity.type
_entity.pdbx_description
1 polymer ?
#
loop_
_entity_poly.entity_id
_entity_poly.type
_entity_poly.pdbx_seq_one_letter_code
_entity_poly.pdbx_strand_id
1 'polypeptide(L)'
;DKMEHQTYTIEQSILSAILAENSALEIIDGKLTSDDFSDPRNGFIFKELVATISRGEYIDALVLNNMLVAKYNEKGSEITKHVSAINSEIGCSTHNIIHYAKQVREMSVVRRLLKASNDIKAFVDNRGDCTVDDLLAKADNVLQSVISGHSNTDIKLITATEAITDLLSDMEIAGTRKGLTGICTSIKKLNLKTNGLQKGNMIIVAGPASMGKTTFAMNLVRRAAETQKYPTVVFSMEMPYIDIIRRYASSQSRVNYNEYRVGTFETEQNYNRMSDGLVAIKKHKLILCDNSSLNISIIRSTLKRVKREYGGLSCAMIDYVQMVDGIEKQGGNRNTELTIISRELKKMAREFEIPFIVLSQLSKDVEKAQRKPTNGDLRESGALAQDADVIMMVHREEKYKPDAENIGKASIIITKSRNGECGEVICGFDGSTFTFYDLEGDTK
;
A
#
# COMPACT_ATOMS: atom_id res chain seq x y z
N ASP A 1 -39.79 -3.90 3.76
CA ASP A 1 -40.77 -5.02 3.54
C ASP A 1 -40.69 -5.65 2.14
N LYS A 2 -40.85 -4.90 1.04
CA LYS A 2 -40.80 -5.49 -0.33
C LYS A 2 -39.41 -5.97 -0.73
N MET A 3 -38.39 -5.25 -0.34
CA MET A 3 -36.99 -5.55 -0.66
C MET A 3 -36.46 -6.74 0.14
N GLU A 4 -36.85 -6.87 1.39
CA GLU A 4 -36.50 -8.01 2.24
C GLU A 4 -37.14 -9.31 1.73
N HIS A 5 -38.38 -9.26 1.30
CA HIS A 5 -39.07 -10.43 0.77
C HIS A 5 -38.48 -10.92 -0.55
N GLN A 6 -38.05 -10.00 -1.44
CA GLN A 6 -37.34 -10.34 -2.67
C GLN A 6 -35.97 -10.99 -2.37
N THR A 7 -35.21 -10.47 -1.39
CA THR A 7 -33.91 -11.01 -1.01
C THR A 7 -34.06 -12.42 -0.45
N TYR A 8 -35.04 -12.66 0.39
CA TYR A 8 -35.32 -13.98 0.97
C TYR A 8 -35.57 -15.04 -0.11
N THR A 9 -36.41 -14.73 -1.11
CA THR A 9 -36.70 -15.65 -2.22
C THR A 9 -35.44 -15.96 -3.07
N ILE A 10 -34.58 -14.95 -3.29
CA ILE A 10 -33.32 -15.12 -4.02
C ILE A 10 -32.34 -16.01 -3.25
N GLU A 11 -32.23 -15.83 -1.92
CA GLU A 11 -31.40 -16.67 -1.08
C GLU A 11 -31.83 -18.14 -1.12
N GLN A 12 -33.13 -18.38 -1.03
CA GLN A 12 -33.68 -19.74 -1.15
C GLN A 12 -33.44 -20.34 -2.52
N SER A 13 -33.52 -19.55 -3.61
CA SER A 13 -33.21 -19.99 -4.96
C SER A 13 -31.76 -20.47 -5.11
N ILE A 14 -30.80 -19.80 -4.45
CA ILE A 14 -29.40 -20.23 -4.45
C ILE A 14 -29.25 -21.58 -3.75
N LEU A 15 -29.84 -21.73 -2.54
CA LEU A 15 -29.75 -22.94 -1.76
C LEU A 15 -30.40 -24.14 -2.47
N SER A 16 -31.55 -23.90 -3.08
CA SER A 16 -32.26 -24.94 -3.85
C SER A 16 -31.44 -25.36 -5.10
N ALA A 17 -30.76 -24.41 -5.77
CA ALA A 17 -29.88 -24.74 -6.90
C ALA A 17 -28.72 -25.64 -6.48
N ILE A 18 -28.07 -25.34 -5.35
CA ILE A 18 -26.95 -26.13 -4.82
C ILE A 18 -27.43 -27.54 -4.39
N LEU A 19 -28.62 -27.64 -3.77
CA LEU A 19 -29.21 -28.92 -3.37
C LEU A 19 -29.62 -29.78 -4.56
N ALA A 20 -30.06 -29.17 -5.66
CA ALA A 20 -30.41 -29.86 -6.89
C ALA A 20 -29.15 -30.32 -7.66
N GLU A 21 -28.11 -29.49 -7.68
CA GLU A 21 -26.88 -29.73 -8.41
C GLU A 21 -25.68 -29.13 -7.64
N ASN A 22 -24.88 -29.98 -6.99
CA ASN A 22 -23.77 -29.51 -6.14
C ASN A 22 -22.69 -28.73 -6.90
N SER A 23 -22.53 -28.98 -8.22
CA SER A 23 -21.63 -28.19 -9.08
C SER A 23 -22.01 -26.71 -9.16
N ALA A 24 -23.26 -26.36 -8.86
CA ALA A 24 -23.70 -24.98 -8.74
C ALA A 24 -22.92 -24.19 -7.66
N LEU A 25 -22.42 -24.85 -6.63
CA LEU A 25 -21.56 -24.21 -5.64
C LEU A 25 -20.23 -23.75 -6.23
N GLU A 26 -19.63 -24.54 -7.13
CA GLU A 26 -18.35 -24.18 -7.79
C GLU A 26 -18.46 -22.89 -8.59
N ILE A 27 -19.64 -22.63 -9.20
CA ILE A 27 -19.92 -21.43 -10.00
C ILE A 27 -19.89 -20.15 -9.15
N ILE A 28 -20.27 -20.27 -7.87
CA ILE A 28 -20.34 -19.16 -6.92
C ILE A 28 -19.31 -19.24 -5.80
N ASP A 29 -18.36 -20.18 -5.91
CA ASP A 29 -17.31 -20.35 -4.89
C ASP A 29 -16.53 -19.05 -4.68
N GLY A 30 -16.29 -18.70 -3.42
CA GLY A 30 -15.66 -17.46 -3.00
C GLY A 30 -16.50 -16.18 -3.21
N LYS A 31 -17.67 -16.24 -3.86
CA LYS A 31 -18.52 -15.05 -4.11
C LYS A 31 -19.46 -14.74 -2.96
N LEU A 32 -19.86 -15.76 -2.20
CA LEU A 32 -20.74 -15.65 -1.05
C LEU A 32 -20.14 -16.31 0.19
N THR A 33 -20.50 -15.78 1.34
CA THR A 33 -20.25 -16.37 2.67
C THR A 33 -21.56 -16.56 3.40
N SER A 34 -21.57 -17.39 4.47
CA SER A 34 -22.75 -17.57 5.33
C SER A 34 -23.32 -16.25 5.87
N ASP A 35 -22.46 -15.26 6.08
CA ASP A 35 -22.81 -13.96 6.66
C ASP A 35 -23.47 -13.00 5.64
N ASP A 36 -23.48 -13.38 4.36
CA ASP A 36 -24.13 -12.61 3.30
C ASP A 36 -25.63 -12.85 3.23
N PHE A 37 -26.14 -13.91 3.88
CA PHE A 37 -27.57 -14.22 3.92
C PHE A 37 -28.30 -13.35 4.94
N SER A 38 -29.51 -12.92 4.61
CA SER A 38 -30.36 -12.12 5.50
C SER A 38 -31.02 -12.99 6.59
N ASP A 39 -31.42 -14.20 6.21
CA ASP A 39 -31.94 -15.19 7.15
C ASP A 39 -30.80 -16.04 7.73
N PRO A 40 -30.58 -16.02 9.05
CA PRO A 40 -29.55 -16.84 9.69
C PRO A 40 -29.65 -18.33 9.38
N ARG A 41 -30.87 -18.83 9.12
CA ARG A 41 -31.10 -20.23 8.73
C ARG A 41 -30.54 -20.54 7.36
N ASN A 42 -30.73 -19.62 6.38
CA ASN A 42 -30.17 -19.73 5.04
C ASN A 42 -28.62 -19.70 5.08
N GLY A 43 -28.05 -18.79 5.87
CA GLY A 43 -26.60 -18.72 6.09
C GLY A 43 -26.04 -20.00 6.73
N PHE A 44 -26.75 -20.57 7.70
CA PHE A 44 -26.35 -21.82 8.33
C PHE A 44 -26.41 -23.01 7.35
N ILE A 45 -27.48 -23.13 6.55
CA ILE A 45 -27.62 -24.15 5.51
C ILE A 45 -26.48 -24.02 4.49
N PHE A 46 -26.21 -22.80 4.01
CA PHE A 46 -25.13 -22.55 3.06
C PHE A 46 -23.77 -23.00 3.61
N LYS A 47 -23.48 -22.69 4.88
CA LYS A 47 -22.25 -23.11 5.56
C LYS A 47 -22.08 -24.63 5.60
N GLU A 48 -23.13 -25.37 5.92
CA GLU A 48 -23.09 -26.83 5.98
C GLU A 48 -22.95 -27.45 4.58
N LEU A 49 -23.61 -26.86 3.56
CA LEU A 49 -23.44 -27.27 2.15
C LEU A 49 -22.00 -27.08 1.70
N VAL A 50 -21.42 -25.89 1.91
CA VAL A 50 -20.01 -25.62 1.58
C VAL A 50 -19.08 -26.60 2.27
N ALA A 51 -19.25 -26.83 3.58
CA ALA A 51 -18.40 -27.72 4.34
C ALA A 51 -18.48 -29.19 3.88
N THR A 52 -19.64 -29.64 3.42
CA THR A 52 -19.85 -31.03 2.98
C THR A 52 -19.32 -31.24 1.55
N ILE A 53 -19.68 -30.35 0.63
CA ILE A 53 -19.24 -30.40 -0.76
C ILE A 53 -17.72 -30.24 -0.88
N SER A 54 -17.10 -29.40 -0.05
CA SER A 54 -15.63 -29.21 -0.02
C SER A 54 -14.87 -30.49 0.43
N ARG A 55 -15.53 -31.45 1.08
CA ARG A 55 -14.97 -32.77 1.40
C ARG A 55 -15.15 -33.78 0.26
N GLY A 56 -15.76 -33.37 -0.86
CA GLY A 56 -16.07 -34.25 -1.99
C GLY A 56 -17.28 -35.13 -1.78
N GLU A 57 -18.13 -34.82 -0.77
CA GLU A 57 -19.34 -35.55 -0.46
C GLU A 57 -20.52 -34.96 -1.24
N TYR A 58 -21.34 -35.80 -1.88
CA TYR A 58 -22.57 -35.34 -2.52
C TYR A 58 -23.68 -35.14 -1.47
N ILE A 59 -24.39 -34.03 -1.58
CA ILE A 59 -25.45 -33.67 -0.62
C ILE A 59 -26.70 -33.17 -1.36
N ASP A 60 -27.82 -33.79 -1.07
CA ASP A 60 -29.17 -33.37 -1.44
C ASP A 60 -29.97 -32.96 -0.22
N ALA A 61 -31.22 -32.57 -0.43
CA ALA A 61 -32.11 -32.14 0.68
C ALA A 61 -32.34 -33.24 1.73
N LEU A 62 -32.40 -34.52 1.31
CA LEU A 62 -32.63 -35.65 2.21
C LEU A 62 -31.38 -35.95 3.06
N VAL A 63 -30.21 -35.97 2.40
CA VAL A 63 -28.93 -36.18 3.09
C VAL A 63 -28.66 -35.02 4.07
N LEU A 64 -28.89 -33.78 3.64
CA LEU A 64 -28.75 -32.58 4.49
C LEU A 64 -29.68 -32.69 5.74
N ASN A 65 -30.97 -33.03 5.56
CA ASN A 65 -31.90 -33.17 6.64
C ASN A 65 -31.45 -34.21 7.67
N ASN A 66 -31.03 -35.39 7.21
CA ASN A 66 -30.54 -36.45 8.08
C ASN A 66 -29.28 -36.03 8.85
N MET A 67 -28.36 -35.37 8.16
CA MET A 67 -27.14 -34.85 8.77
C MET A 67 -27.43 -33.78 9.84
N LEU A 68 -28.34 -32.84 9.55
CA LEU A 68 -28.72 -31.77 10.50
C LEU A 68 -29.37 -32.33 11.77
N VAL A 69 -30.28 -33.31 11.66
CA VAL A 69 -30.88 -33.98 12.82
C VAL A 69 -29.83 -34.71 13.62
N ALA A 70 -28.96 -35.49 12.97
CA ALA A 70 -27.92 -36.26 13.67
C ALA A 70 -26.91 -35.36 14.39
N LYS A 71 -26.55 -34.20 13.79
CA LYS A 71 -25.50 -33.32 14.32
C LYS A 71 -26.01 -32.30 15.35
N TYR A 72 -27.25 -31.83 15.21
CA TYR A 72 -27.78 -30.69 15.97
C TYR A 72 -29.06 -30.94 16.76
N ASN A 73 -29.55 -32.19 16.80
CA ASN A 73 -30.75 -32.59 17.57
C ASN A 73 -31.99 -31.69 17.29
N GLU A 74 -32.61 -31.12 18.36
CA GLU A 74 -33.82 -30.29 18.22
C GLU A 74 -33.65 -29.08 17.33
N LYS A 75 -32.49 -28.37 17.38
CA LYS A 75 -32.18 -27.26 16.46
C LYS A 75 -32.11 -27.73 15.02
N GLY A 76 -31.58 -28.93 14.77
CA GLY A 76 -31.60 -29.56 13.47
C GLY A 76 -33.01 -29.78 12.93
N SER A 77 -33.95 -30.21 13.79
CA SER A 77 -35.35 -30.45 13.41
C SER A 77 -36.11 -29.17 12.99
N GLU A 78 -35.79 -28.00 13.53
CA GLU A 78 -36.38 -26.74 13.07
C GLU A 78 -35.86 -26.34 11.69
N ILE A 79 -34.57 -26.53 11.44
CA ILE A 79 -33.93 -26.18 10.15
C ILE A 79 -34.39 -27.14 9.06
N THR A 80 -34.63 -28.42 9.35
CA THR A 80 -35.13 -29.40 8.36
C THR A 80 -36.47 -29.02 7.75
N LYS A 81 -37.41 -28.42 8.54
CA LYS A 81 -38.66 -27.88 8.01
C LYS A 81 -38.38 -26.76 6.99
N HIS A 82 -37.41 -25.93 7.27
CA HIS A 82 -37.00 -24.84 6.39
C HIS A 82 -36.37 -25.37 5.08
N VAL A 83 -35.51 -26.40 5.17
CA VAL A 83 -34.90 -27.07 4.00
C VAL A 83 -35.99 -27.71 3.12
N SER A 84 -37.01 -28.33 3.75
CA SER A 84 -38.13 -28.94 3.03
C SER A 84 -38.95 -27.88 2.28
N ALA A 85 -39.18 -26.72 2.86
CA ALA A 85 -39.84 -25.59 2.21
C ALA A 85 -39.03 -25.08 1.00
N ILE A 86 -37.72 -24.90 1.14
CA ILE A 86 -36.84 -24.47 0.06
C ILE A 86 -36.90 -25.44 -1.13
N ASN A 87 -36.93 -26.74 -0.85
CA ASN A 87 -36.94 -27.78 -1.90
C ASN A 87 -38.28 -27.92 -2.63
N SER A 88 -39.39 -27.52 -1.97
CA SER A 88 -40.74 -27.72 -2.52
C SER A 88 -41.29 -26.54 -3.30
N GLU A 89 -40.84 -25.31 -2.99
CA GLU A 89 -41.50 -24.09 -3.50
C GLU A 89 -40.76 -23.41 -4.66
N ILE A 90 -39.48 -23.75 -4.95
CA ILE A 90 -38.68 -23.00 -5.90
C ILE A 90 -38.06 -23.92 -6.94
N GLY A 91 -38.58 -23.81 -8.18
CA GLY A 91 -37.93 -24.41 -9.34
C GLY A 91 -36.64 -23.65 -9.67
N CYS A 92 -35.49 -24.32 -9.63
CA CYS A 92 -34.20 -23.69 -9.80
C CYS A 92 -33.62 -23.87 -11.17
N SER A 93 -33.15 -22.75 -11.71
CA SER A 93 -32.25 -22.71 -12.86
C SER A 93 -30.84 -22.33 -12.36
N THR A 94 -29.88 -23.24 -12.51
CA THR A 94 -28.45 -22.98 -12.26
C THR A 94 -27.90 -21.85 -13.15
N HIS A 95 -28.57 -21.53 -14.26
CA HIS A 95 -28.16 -20.48 -15.21
C HIS A 95 -28.10 -19.08 -14.59
N ASN A 96 -28.92 -18.77 -13.60
CA ASN A 96 -28.99 -17.43 -13.00
C ASN A 96 -28.27 -17.34 -11.64
N ILE A 97 -27.62 -18.40 -11.17
CA ILE A 97 -27.04 -18.45 -9.84
C ILE A 97 -25.99 -17.36 -9.60
N ILE A 98 -25.19 -17.01 -10.61
CA ILE A 98 -24.20 -15.92 -10.52
C ILE A 98 -24.90 -14.58 -10.26
N HIS A 99 -26.00 -14.33 -10.96
CA HIS A 99 -26.76 -13.09 -10.81
C HIS A 99 -27.42 -13.01 -9.43
N TYR A 100 -27.97 -14.11 -8.95
CA TYR A 100 -28.55 -14.20 -7.61
C TYR A 100 -27.48 -14.03 -6.52
N ALA A 101 -26.32 -14.66 -6.66
CA ALA A 101 -25.21 -14.50 -5.74
C ALA A 101 -24.74 -13.03 -5.64
N LYS A 102 -24.65 -12.35 -6.81
CA LYS A 102 -24.33 -10.93 -6.86
C LYS A 102 -25.35 -10.08 -6.11
N GLN A 103 -26.65 -10.33 -6.31
CA GLN A 103 -27.70 -9.58 -5.63
C GLN A 103 -27.69 -9.80 -4.10
N VAL A 104 -27.53 -11.06 -3.65
CA VAL A 104 -27.40 -11.36 -2.20
C VAL A 104 -26.19 -10.63 -1.61
N ARG A 105 -25.06 -10.61 -2.32
CA ARG A 105 -23.84 -9.90 -1.90
C ARG A 105 -24.07 -8.39 -1.81
N GLU A 106 -24.69 -7.78 -2.80
CA GLU A 106 -25.02 -6.35 -2.81
C GLU A 106 -25.93 -5.98 -1.63
N MET A 107 -26.96 -6.78 -1.39
CA MET A 107 -27.86 -6.58 -0.25
C MET A 107 -27.18 -6.79 1.10
N SER A 108 -26.23 -7.73 1.20
CA SER A 108 -25.40 -7.91 2.40
C SER A 108 -24.61 -6.64 2.71
N VAL A 109 -24.00 -6.02 1.69
CA VAL A 109 -23.26 -4.76 1.87
C VAL A 109 -24.17 -3.64 2.36
N VAL A 110 -25.37 -3.51 1.79
CA VAL A 110 -26.37 -2.51 2.24
C VAL A 110 -26.73 -2.74 3.70
N ARG A 111 -26.99 -3.99 4.12
CA ARG A 111 -27.26 -4.31 5.54
C ARG A 111 -26.10 -3.96 6.46
N ARG A 112 -24.86 -4.27 6.05
CA ARG A 112 -23.65 -3.93 6.82
C ARG A 112 -23.46 -2.41 6.91
N LEU A 113 -23.75 -1.64 5.85
CA LEU A 113 -23.72 -0.19 5.89
C LEU A 113 -24.77 0.40 6.82
N LEU A 114 -25.99 -0.12 6.80
CA LEU A 114 -27.05 0.28 7.73
C LEU A 114 -26.66 0.00 9.18
N LYS A 115 -26.10 -1.18 9.45
CA LYS A 115 -25.59 -1.52 10.79
C LYS A 115 -24.49 -0.57 11.20
N ALA A 116 -23.50 -0.33 10.33
CA ALA A 116 -22.40 0.61 10.58
C ALA A 116 -22.89 2.03 10.89
N SER A 117 -23.91 2.49 10.16
CA SER A 117 -24.55 3.80 10.42
C SER A 117 -25.19 3.85 11.81
N ASN A 118 -25.88 2.79 12.23
CA ASN A 118 -26.48 2.71 13.56
C ASN A 118 -25.41 2.64 14.66
N ASP A 119 -24.33 1.88 14.44
CA ASP A 119 -23.21 1.79 15.38
C ASP A 119 -22.52 3.17 15.55
N ILE A 120 -22.28 3.88 14.44
CA ILE A 120 -21.72 5.24 14.47
C ILE A 120 -22.65 6.20 15.22
N LYS A 121 -23.96 6.14 14.95
CA LYS A 121 -24.96 6.93 15.68
C LYS A 121 -24.92 6.63 17.18
N ALA A 122 -24.88 5.37 17.57
CA ALA A 122 -24.77 4.95 18.96
C ALA A 122 -23.50 5.49 19.64
N PHE A 123 -22.36 5.53 18.95
CA PHE A 123 -21.13 6.14 19.48
C PHE A 123 -21.28 7.65 19.72
N VAL A 124 -21.97 8.36 18.83
CA VAL A 124 -22.23 9.79 19.00
C VAL A 124 -23.21 10.05 20.15
N ASP A 125 -24.30 9.28 20.22
CA ASP A 125 -25.33 9.41 21.26
C ASP A 125 -24.76 9.11 22.67
N ASN A 126 -23.84 8.14 22.77
CA ASN A 126 -23.22 7.67 24.01
C ASN A 126 -21.74 8.11 24.14
N ARG A 127 -21.38 9.29 23.62
CA ARG A 127 -19.99 9.72 23.54
C ARG A 127 -19.26 9.84 24.90
N GLY A 128 -19.97 10.14 26.01
CA GLY A 128 -19.36 10.35 27.32
C GLY A 128 -18.22 11.36 27.26
N ASP A 129 -17.05 11.01 27.82
CA ASP A 129 -15.81 11.82 27.82
C ASP A 129 -14.93 11.60 26.58
N CYS A 130 -15.42 10.89 25.54
CA CYS A 130 -14.67 10.66 24.33
C CYS A 130 -14.42 11.97 23.56
N THR A 131 -13.20 12.16 23.08
CA THR A 131 -12.86 13.28 22.21
C THR A 131 -13.47 13.13 20.81
N VAL A 132 -13.54 14.21 20.05
CA VAL A 132 -14.01 14.15 18.65
C VAL A 132 -13.11 13.25 17.82
N ASP A 133 -11.80 13.26 18.06
CA ASP A 133 -10.84 12.41 17.35
C ASP A 133 -11.06 10.93 17.65
N ASP A 134 -11.41 10.57 18.89
CA ASP A 134 -11.77 9.18 19.25
C ASP A 134 -13.04 8.72 18.53
N LEU A 135 -14.03 9.59 18.41
CA LEU A 135 -15.28 9.30 17.69
C LEU A 135 -15.01 9.08 16.19
N LEU A 136 -14.19 9.95 15.58
CA LEU A 136 -13.78 9.81 14.18
C LEU A 136 -13.01 8.52 13.94
N ALA A 137 -12.08 8.15 14.84
CA ALA A 137 -11.34 6.90 14.74
C ALA A 137 -12.24 5.66 14.84
N LYS A 138 -13.22 5.67 15.76
CA LYS A 138 -14.22 4.60 15.88
C LYS A 138 -15.08 4.49 14.63
N ALA A 139 -15.55 5.61 14.09
CA ALA A 139 -16.37 5.63 12.87
C ALA A 139 -15.58 5.11 11.66
N ASP A 140 -14.31 5.52 11.51
CA ASP A 140 -13.43 5.01 10.44
C ASP A 140 -13.22 3.50 10.55
N ASN A 141 -12.96 2.97 11.75
CA ASN A 141 -12.80 1.53 11.97
C ASN A 141 -14.04 0.73 11.57
N VAL A 142 -15.24 1.22 11.91
CA VAL A 142 -16.51 0.57 11.53
C VAL A 142 -16.68 0.57 10.01
N LEU A 143 -16.45 1.70 9.34
CA LEU A 143 -16.53 1.80 7.88
C LEU A 143 -15.47 0.94 7.18
N GLN A 144 -14.23 0.88 7.70
CA GLN A 144 -13.18 0.02 7.17
C GLN A 144 -13.55 -1.47 7.28
N SER A 145 -14.23 -1.87 8.34
CA SER A 145 -14.72 -3.26 8.49
C SER A 145 -15.73 -3.64 7.41
N VAL A 146 -16.60 -2.70 7.00
CA VAL A 146 -17.56 -2.91 5.90
C VAL A 146 -16.83 -3.01 4.56
N ILE A 147 -15.88 -2.11 4.32
CA ILE A 147 -15.08 -2.06 3.07
C ILE A 147 -14.22 -3.31 2.93
N SER A 148 -13.54 -3.74 4.00
CA SER A 148 -12.68 -4.93 3.96
C SER A 148 -13.48 -6.23 3.80
N GLY A 149 -14.67 -6.31 4.39
CA GLY A 149 -15.60 -7.43 4.18
C GLY A 149 -16.21 -7.46 2.77
N HIS A 150 -16.12 -6.35 2.03
CA HIS A 150 -16.55 -6.26 0.62
C HIS A 150 -15.40 -6.40 -0.38
N SER A 151 -14.15 -6.31 0.09
CA SER A 151 -13.00 -6.57 -0.78
C SER A 151 -13.12 -8.00 -1.29
N ASN A 152 -13.64 -8.13 -2.50
CA ASN A 152 -13.53 -9.35 -3.26
C ASN A 152 -12.04 -9.73 -3.24
N THR A 153 -11.73 -10.85 -2.62
CA THR A 153 -10.55 -11.61 -2.95
C THR A 153 -10.80 -12.27 -4.31
N ASP A 154 -11.15 -11.49 -5.33
CA ASP A 154 -11.02 -11.93 -6.69
C ASP A 154 -9.51 -12.11 -6.91
N ILE A 155 -9.06 -13.32 -6.66
CA ILE A 155 -7.73 -13.76 -7.10
C ILE A 155 -7.76 -13.56 -8.60
N LYS A 156 -7.09 -12.52 -9.08
CA LYS A 156 -6.97 -12.24 -10.50
C LYS A 156 -6.16 -13.40 -11.12
N LEU A 157 -6.86 -14.38 -11.64
CA LEU A 157 -6.26 -15.44 -12.41
C LEU A 157 -5.96 -14.87 -13.80
N ILE A 158 -4.69 -14.85 -14.17
CA ILE A 158 -4.23 -14.35 -15.47
C ILE A 158 -3.69 -15.57 -16.23
N THR A 159 -4.21 -15.81 -17.40
CA THR A 159 -3.71 -16.86 -18.29
C THR A 159 -2.33 -16.46 -18.86
N ALA A 160 -1.53 -17.42 -19.26
CA ALA A 160 -0.23 -17.15 -19.89
C ALA A 160 -0.39 -16.29 -21.16
N THR A 161 -1.47 -16.46 -21.90
CA THR A 161 -1.77 -15.66 -23.10
C THR A 161 -2.00 -14.19 -22.78
N GLU A 162 -2.80 -13.89 -21.75
CA GLU A 162 -3.01 -12.52 -21.28
C GLU A 162 -1.71 -11.89 -20.76
N ALA A 163 -0.94 -12.66 -19.96
CA ALA A 163 0.35 -12.20 -19.45
C ALA A 163 1.36 -11.88 -20.56
N ILE A 164 1.37 -12.65 -21.66
CA ILE A 164 2.23 -12.39 -22.84
C ILE A 164 1.79 -11.10 -23.54
N THR A 165 0.50 -10.85 -23.65
CA THR A 165 -0.02 -9.61 -24.26
C THR A 165 0.41 -8.38 -23.46
N ASP A 166 0.30 -8.46 -22.13
CA ASP A 166 0.76 -7.40 -21.22
C ASP A 166 2.28 -7.21 -21.34
N LEU A 167 3.05 -8.31 -21.41
CA LEU A 167 4.51 -8.26 -21.58
C LEU A 167 4.92 -7.57 -22.88
N LEU A 168 4.26 -7.88 -24.00
CA LEU A 168 4.58 -7.24 -25.29
C LEU A 168 4.32 -5.74 -25.25
N SER A 169 3.21 -5.32 -24.64
CA SER A 169 2.90 -3.90 -24.42
C SER A 169 3.97 -3.21 -23.55
N ASP A 170 4.41 -3.84 -22.45
CA ASP A 170 5.45 -3.31 -21.60
C ASP A 170 6.81 -3.21 -22.34
N MET A 171 7.13 -4.18 -23.21
CA MET A 171 8.34 -4.16 -24.03
C MET A 171 8.32 -3.00 -25.06
N GLU A 172 7.18 -2.74 -25.70
CA GLU A 172 7.03 -1.60 -26.61
C GLU A 172 7.24 -0.26 -25.89
N ILE A 173 6.64 -0.10 -24.69
CA ILE A 173 6.81 1.10 -23.86
C ILE A 173 8.27 1.26 -23.42
N ALA A 174 8.94 0.17 -23.03
CA ALA A 174 10.35 0.19 -22.65
C ALA A 174 11.25 0.59 -23.81
N GLY A 175 10.97 0.11 -25.02
CA GLY A 175 11.67 0.47 -26.25
C GLY A 175 11.63 1.98 -26.52
N THR A 176 10.47 2.62 -26.35
CA THR A 176 10.31 4.08 -26.52
C THR A 176 11.09 4.90 -25.47
N ARG A 177 11.35 4.34 -24.29
CA ARG A 177 12.07 4.98 -23.17
C ARG A 177 13.56 4.64 -23.11
N LYS A 178 14.15 4.17 -24.22
CA LYS A 178 15.58 3.77 -24.29
C LYS A 178 15.95 2.70 -23.23
N GLY A 179 15.06 1.74 -22.98
CA GLY A 179 15.27 0.63 -22.06
C GLY A 179 15.01 0.94 -20.57
N LEU A 180 14.64 2.17 -20.19
CA LEU A 180 14.33 2.52 -18.81
C LEU A 180 12.85 2.27 -18.51
N THR A 181 12.54 1.27 -17.69
CA THR A 181 11.15 0.89 -17.37
C THR A 181 10.56 1.67 -16.20
N GLY A 182 11.40 2.06 -15.22
CA GLY A 182 11.00 2.81 -14.03
C GLY A 182 11.13 4.33 -14.18
N ILE A 183 10.85 5.04 -13.08
CA ILE A 183 11.09 6.49 -13.00
C ILE A 183 12.59 6.74 -12.98
N CYS A 184 13.07 7.56 -13.92
CA CYS A 184 14.47 7.93 -14.04
C CYS A 184 14.96 8.65 -12.76
N THR A 185 16.08 8.22 -12.20
CA THR A 185 16.80 8.97 -11.17
C THR A 185 17.73 10.00 -11.83
N SER A 186 18.27 10.93 -11.05
CA SER A 186 19.26 11.90 -11.58
C SER A 186 20.65 11.30 -11.78
N ILE A 187 20.87 10.03 -11.40
CA ILE A 187 22.16 9.36 -11.40
C ILE A 187 22.13 8.22 -12.43
N LYS A 188 22.89 8.38 -13.52
CA LYS A 188 22.92 7.45 -14.67
C LYS A 188 23.30 6.02 -14.25
N LYS A 189 24.39 5.88 -13.48
CA LYS A 189 24.85 4.57 -13.00
C LYS A 189 23.83 3.87 -12.12
N LEU A 190 23.05 4.63 -11.35
CA LEU A 190 21.96 4.08 -10.55
C LEU A 190 20.83 3.54 -11.44
N ASN A 191 20.48 4.30 -12.49
CA ASN A 191 19.49 3.85 -13.46
C ASN A 191 19.91 2.58 -14.18
N LEU A 192 21.20 2.44 -14.55
CA LEU A 192 21.72 1.21 -15.18
C LEU A 192 21.56 -0.02 -14.27
N LYS A 193 21.79 0.15 -12.96
CA LYS A 193 21.69 -0.96 -12.00
C LYS A 193 20.26 -1.30 -11.58
N THR A 194 19.35 -0.33 -11.55
CA THR A 194 18.00 -0.51 -11.02
C THR A 194 16.88 -0.43 -12.07
N ASN A 195 17.22 -0.04 -13.31
CA ASN A 195 16.27 0.36 -14.35
C ASN A 195 15.33 1.49 -13.91
N GLY A 196 15.77 2.35 -12.98
CA GLY A 196 14.97 3.39 -12.34
C GLY A 196 14.10 2.89 -11.20
N LEU A 197 13.22 3.74 -10.67
CA LEU A 197 12.30 3.40 -9.59
C LEU A 197 11.09 2.67 -10.17
N GLN A 198 10.98 1.38 -9.90
CA GLN A 198 9.95 0.50 -10.49
C GLN A 198 8.61 0.62 -9.76
N LYS A 199 7.52 0.57 -10.52
CA LYS A 199 6.16 0.49 -9.97
C LYS A 199 5.99 -0.74 -9.09
N GLY A 200 5.26 -0.60 -8.00
CA GLY A 200 5.00 -1.68 -7.05
C GLY A 200 6.19 -2.06 -6.17
N ASN A 201 7.36 -1.41 -6.35
CA ASN A 201 8.53 -1.66 -5.54
C ASN A 201 8.54 -0.85 -4.25
N MET A 202 8.87 -1.51 -3.14
CA MET A 202 9.28 -0.87 -1.90
C MET A 202 10.79 -0.70 -1.91
N ILE A 203 11.24 0.57 -1.88
CA ILE A 203 12.64 0.97 -1.98
C ILE A 203 13.07 1.55 -0.64
N ILE A 204 13.98 0.87 0.05
CA ILE A 204 14.53 1.37 1.30
C ILE A 204 15.76 2.23 1.01
N VAL A 205 15.76 3.43 1.59
CA VAL A 205 16.93 4.31 1.64
C VAL A 205 17.39 4.37 3.09
N ALA A 206 18.54 3.76 3.37
CA ALA A 206 19.08 3.65 4.71
C ALA A 206 20.48 4.28 4.82
N GLY A 207 20.90 4.56 6.04
CA GLY A 207 22.25 5.08 6.33
C GLY A 207 22.33 5.65 7.74
N PRO A 208 23.53 5.86 8.29
CA PRO A 208 23.76 6.53 9.55
C PRO A 208 23.21 7.98 9.57
N ALA A 209 23.14 8.57 10.74
CA ALA A 209 22.77 9.99 10.86
C ALA A 209 23.70 10.89 10.04
N SER A 210 23.19 12.00 9.53
CA SER A 210 23.94 13.01 8.77
C SER A 210 24.65 12.55 7.47
N MET A 211 24.40 11.33 7.01
CA MET A 211 24.96 10.83 5.73
C MET A 211 24.20 11.33 4.50
N GLY A 212 23.04 11.99 4.68
CA GLY A 212 22.26 12.55 3.59
C GLY A 212 21.12 11.66 3.06
N LYS A 213 20.60 10.72 3.86
CA LYS A 213 19.45 9.85 3.49
C LYS A 213 18.26 10.64 2.94
N THR A 214 17.73 11.56 3.77
CA THR A 214 16.59 12.43 3.40
C THR A 214 16.90 13.23 2.15
N THR A 215 18.12 13.76 2.04
CA THR A 215 18.59 14.49 0.85
C THR A 215 18.56 13.61 -0.40
N PHE A 216 19.12 12.40 -0.32
CA PHE A 216 19.12 11.48 -1.45
C PHE A 216 17.70 11.09 -1.86
N ALA A 217 16.85 10.70 -0.91
CA ALA A 217 15.46 10.35 -1.18
C ALA A 217 14.68 11.54 -1.77
N MET A 218 14.87 12.75 -1.26
CA MET A 218 14.27 13.97 -1.83
C MET A 218 14.76 14.28 -3.25
N ASN A 219 16.00 13.93 -3.61
CA ASN A 219 16.47 14.04 -4.99
C ASN A 219 15.76 13.05 -5.92
N LEU A 220 15.46 11.82 -5.44
CA LEU A 220 14.64 10.84 -6.17
C LEU A 220 13.20 11.35 -6.33
N VAL A 221 12.60 11.85 -5.24
CA VAL A 221 11.26 12.47 -5.23
C VAL A 221 11.18 13.65 -6.18
N ARG A 222 12.18 14.53 -6.16
CA ARG A 222 12.25 15.68 -7.06
C ARG A 222 12.17 15.26 -8.51
N ARG A 223 12.94 14.26 -8.90
CA ARG A 223 12.94 13.75 -10.26
C ARG A 223 11.60 13.13 -10.64
N ALA A 224 10.95 12.40 -9.71
CA ALA A 224 9.62 11.87 -9.92
C ALA A 224 8.57 12.98 -10.09
N ALA A 225 8.57 13.99 -9.21
CA ALA A 225 7.61 15.11 -9.26
C ALA A 225 7.78 15.99 -10.51
N GLU A 226 9.02 16.12 -11.02
CA GLU A 226 9.35 16.87 -12.23
C GLU A 226 8.90 16.16 -13.51
N THR A 227 9.10 14.82 -13.58
CA THR A 227 9.01 14.09 -14.85
C THR A 227 7.72 13.30 -15.03
N GLN A 228 6.99 13.02 -13.95
CA GLN A 228 5.82 12.16 -14.01
C GLN A 228 4.52 12.94 -14.16
N LYS A 229 3.52 12.26 -14.74
CA LYS A 229 2.18 12.84 -15.00
C LYS A 229 1.40 13.11 -13.71
N TYR A 230 1.52 12.24 -12.70
CA TYR A 230 0.72 12.27 -11.47
C TYR A 230 1.56 12.75 -10.28
N PRO A 231 0.92 13.13 -9.16
CA PRO A 231 1.64 13.63 -7.99
C PRO A 231 2.54 12.59 -7.34
N THR A 232 3.61 13.13 -6.71
CA THR A 232 4.45 12.43 -5.75
C THR A 232 4.09 12.92 -4.35
N VAL A 233 3.86 12.01 -3.40
CA VAL A 233 3.46 12.32 -2.03
C VAL A 233 4.61 12.05 -1.07
N VAL A 234 4.94 13.01 -0.23
CA VAL A 234 5.97 12.89 0.81
C VAL A 234 5.32 12.99 2.18
N PHE A 235 5.47 11.95 2.97
CA PHE A 235 5.10 11.91 4.38
C PHE A 235 6.35 12.18 5.22
N SER A 236 6.38 13.32 5.89
CA SER A 236 7.47 13.72 6.79
C SER A 236 6.96 13.77 8.21
N MET A 237 7.60 13.03 9.09
CA MET A 237 7.33 13.04 10.52
C MET A 237 8.44 13.72 11.32
N GLU A 238 9.65 13.82 10.73
CA GLU A 238 10.82 14.41 11.37
C GLU A 238 10.95 15.90 11.06
N MET A 239 10.60 16.32 9.84
CA MET A 239 10.85 17.68 9.37
C MET A 239 9.56 18.41 8.98
N PRO A 240 9.40 19.70 9.39
CA PRO A 240 8.31 20.55 8.90
C PRO A 240 8.38 20.73 7.36
N TYR A 241 7.22 20.86 6.71
CA TYR A 241 7.14 21.02 5.26
C TYR A 241 7.97 22.19 4.74
N ILE A 242 8.08 23.27 5.53
CA ILE A 242 8.84 24.46 5.11
C ILE A 242 10.35 24.17 4.97
N ASP A 243 10.92 23.30 5.81
CA ASP A 243 12.33 22.93 5.72
C ASP A 243 12.57 21.95 4.57
N ILE A 244 11.60 21.08 4.30
CA ILE A 244 11.62 20.21 3.12
C ILE A 244 11.61 21.04 1.84
N ILE A 245 10.68 22.00 1.73
CA ILE A 245 10.57 22.82 0.52
C ILE A 245 11.78 23.73 0.33
N ARG A 246 12.40 24.23 1.41
CA ARG A 246 13.66 24.98 1.34
C ARG A 246 14.79 24.13 0.76
N ARG A 247 14.98 22.90 1.23
CA ARG A 247 15.98 21.96 0.70
C ARG A 247 15.69 21.60 -0.76
N TYR A 248 14.42 21.38 -1.07
CA TYR A 248 13.96 21.09 -2.42
C TYR A 248 14.26 22.26 -3.38
N ALA A 249 13.97 23.48 -2.96
CA ALA A 249 14.22 24.71 -3.72
C ALA A 249 15.72 24.96 -3.92
N SER A 250 16.52 24.78 -2.87
CA SER A 250 17.99 24.87 -2.95
C SER A 250 18.56 23.83 -3.94
N SER A 251 18.08 22.61 -3.87
CA SER A 251 18.48 21.55 -4.81
C SER A 251 18.07 21.84 -6.25
N GLN A 252 16.90 22.45 -6.46
CA GLN A 252 16.36 22.77 -7.79
C GLN A 252 17.11 23.92 -8.44
N SER A 253 17.33 25.01 -7.68
CA SER A 253 17.96 26.24 -8.16
C SER A 253 19.49 26.20 -8.15
N ARG A 254 20.08 25.25 -7.41
CA ARG A 254 21.53 25.21 -7.12
C ARG A 254 22.01 26.47 -6.39
N VAL A 255 21.16 27.02 -5.54
CA VAL A 255 21.49 28.15 -4.65
C VAL A 255 21.69 27.62 -3.24
N ASN A 256 22.64 28.18 -2.51
CA ASN A 256 22.98 27.74 -1.17
C ASN A 256 21.75 27.75 -0.23
N TYR A 257 21.55 26.67 0.51
CA TYR A 257 20.45 26.53 1.47
C TYR A 257 20.40 27.64 2.52
N ASN A 258 21.58 28.14 2.95
CA ASN A 258 21.63 29.23 3.94
C ASN A 258 21.00 30.53 3.40
N GLU A 259 21.13 30.82 2.11
CA GLU A 259 20.49 31.97 1.47
C GLU A 259 18.96 31.85 1.56
N TYR A 260 18.39 30.67 1.36
CA TYR A 260 16.96 30.40 1.55
C TYR A 260 16.52 30.52 3.01
N ARG A 261 17.39 30.11 3.96
CA ARG A 261 17.08 30.15 5.39
C ARG A 261 17.09 31.58 5.94
N VAL A 262 18.06 32.38 5.51
CA VAL A 262 18.24 33.78 5.95
C VAL A 262 17.34 34.74 5.14
N GLY A 263 16.99 34.39 3.89
CA GLY A 263 16.17 35.20 3.00
C GLY A 263 16.96 36.29 2.28
N THR A 264 18.29 36.22 2.32
CA THR A 264 19.21 37.16 1.62
C THR A 264 20.07 36.38 0.63
N PHE A 265 20.19 36.91 -0.59
CA PHE A 265 20.95 36.28 -1.67
C PHE A 265 22.22 37.06 -1.91
N GLU A 266 23.36 36.38 -1.97
CA GLU A 266 24.68 36.99 -2.07
C GLU A 266 24.87 37.73 -3.41
N THR A 267 24.24 37.27 -4.48
CA THR A 267 24.33 37.83 -5.81
C THR A 267 22.97 37.95 -6.49
N GLU A 268 22.82 38.91 -7.40
CA GLU A 268 21.64 39.02 -8.27
C GLU A 268 21.42 37.72 -9.08
N GLN A 269 22.50 37.05 -9.49
CA GLN A 269 22.42 35.77 -10.18
C GLN A 269 21.78 34.68 -9.30
N ASN A 270 22.13 34.60 -8.02
CA ASN A 270 21.52 33.66 -7.08
C ASN A 270 20.04 33.97 -6.86
N TYR A 271 19.68 35.27 -6.77
CA TYR A 271 18.29 35.68 -6.68
C TYR A 271 17.49 35.25 -7.93
N ASN A 272 18.03 35.46 -9.12
CA ASN A 272 17.39 35.06 -10.38
C ASN A 272 17.25 33.51 -10.46
N ARG A 273 18.30 32.75 -10.12
CA ARG A 273 18.24 31.27 -10.04
C ARG A 273 17.20 30.78 -9.03
N MET A 274 17.11 31.42 -7.89
CA MET A 274 16.08 31.14 -6.88
C MET A 274 14.68 31.36 -7.47
N SER A 275 14.44 32.52 -8.08
CA SER A 275 13.16 32.85 -8.69
C SER A 275 12.76 31.85 -9.78
N ASP A 276 13.65 31.53 -10.70
CA ASP A 276 13.42 30.53 -11.76
C ASP A 276 13.16 29.14 -11.18
N GLY A 277 13.93 28.77 -10.15
CA GLY A 277 13.75 27.51 -9.43
C GLY A 277 12.38 27.40 -8.80
N LEU A 278 11.88 28.44 -8.14
CA LEU A 278 10.55 28.45 -7.54
C LEU A 278 9.44 28.40 -8.61
N VAL A 279 9.61 29.09 -9.73
CA VAL A 279 8.68 28.98 -10.87
C VAL A 279 8.64 27.57 -11.43
N ALA A 280 9.80 26.90 -11.54
CA ALA A 280 9.86 25.51 -11.96
C ALA A 280 9.14 24.58 -10.97
N ILE A 281 9.38 24.76 -9.66
CA ILE A 281 8.76 23.94 -8.60
C ILE A 281 7.21 24.03 -8.61
N LYS A 282 6.64 25.19 -8.94
CA LYS A 282 5.18 25.33 -9.09
C LYS A 282 4.57 24.38 -10.12
N LYS A 283 5.37 23.92 -11.10
CA LYS A 283 4.94 22.96 -12.11
C LYS A 283 5.12 21.51 -11.65
N HIS A 284 5.93 21.29 -10.62
CA HIS A 284 6.17 19.96 -10.07
C HIS A 284 4.92 19.48 -9.31
N LYS A 285 4.56 18.24 -9.51
CA LYS A 285 3.40 17.64 -8.84
C LYS A 285 3.86 17.01 -7.52
N LEU A 286 4.16 17.86 -6.54
CA LEU A 286 4.61 17.48 -5.21
C LEU A 286 3.55 17.79 -4.16
N ILE A 287 3.22 16.82 -3.32
CA ILE A 287 2.32 16.96 -2.17
C ILE A 287 3.12 16.61 -0.92
N LEU A 288 3.13 17.51 0.05
CA LEU A 288 3.81 17.35 1.34
C LEU A 288 2.78 17.14 2.45
N CYS A 289 3.02 16.15 3.29
CA CYS A 289 2.27 15.86 4.50
C CYS A 289 3.27 15.80 5.67
N ASP A 290 3.27 16.81 6.54
CA ASP A 290 4.15 16.95 7.71
C ASP A 290 3.39 16.71 9.02
N ASN A 291 2.80 15.56 9.15
CA ASN A 291 2.13 15.18 10.38
C ASN A 291 3.05 14.29 11.22
N SER A 292 3.28 14.67 12.47
CA SER A 292 4.12 13.92 13.41
C SER A 292 3.50 12.61 13.92
N SER A 293 2.20 12.42 13.73
CA SER A 293 1.46 11.22 14.14
C SER A 293 0.79 10.59 12.94
N LEU A 294 1.55 9.79 12.18
CA LEU A 294 1.05 9.04 11.03
C LEU A 294 0.99 7.56 11.37
N ASN A 295 -0.15 6.96 11.04
CA ASN A 295 -0.32 5.52 11.03
C ASN A 295 -0.60 5.00 9.62
N ILE A 296 -0.56 3.69 9.45
CA ILE A 296 -0.77 3.02 8.16
C ILE A 296 -2.13 3.39 7.52
N SER A 297 -3.19 3.51 8.32
CA SER A 297 -4.53 3.86 7.83
C SER A 297 -4.58 5.29 7.28
N ILE A 298 -3.96 6.25 7.97
CA ILE A 298 -3.87 7.66 7.52
C ILE A 298 -3.04 7.74 6.22
N ILE A 299 -1.91 7.04 6.14
CA ILE A 299 -1.09 7.01 4.93
C ILE A 299 -1.91 6.47 3.76
N ARG A 300 -2.57 5.32 3.93
CA ARG A 300 -3.40 4.69 2.88
C ARG A 300 -4.57 5.57 2.46
N SER A 301 -5.31 6.17 3.39
CA SER A 301 -6.44 7.06 3.09
C SER A 301 -6.01 8.32 2.37
N THR A 302 -4.86 8.89 2.75
CA THR A 302 -4.27 10.05 2.06
C THR A 302 -3.89 9.70 0.63
N LEU A 303 -3.23 8.56 0.39
CA LEU A 303 -2.89 8.11 -0.97
C LEU A 303 -4.15 7.85 -1.81
N LYS A 304 -5.19 7.23 -1.25
CA LYS A 304 -6.49 7.03 -1.93
C LYS A 304 -7.13 8.37 -2.31
N ARG A 305 -7.12 9.35 -1.39
CA ARG A 305 -7.65 10.69 -1.63
C ARG A 305 -6.91 11.38 -2.78
N VAL A 306 -5.57 11.40 -2.74
CA VAL A 306 -4.75 12.01 -3.79
C VAL A 306 -4.95 11.30 -5.13
N LYS A 307 -4.98 9.95 -5.15
CA LYS A 307 -5.24 9.18 -6.37
C LYS A 307 -6.59 9.54 -7.01
N ARG A 308 -7.62 9.73 -6.18
CA ARG A 308 -8.97 10.11 -6.64
C ARG A 308 -9.01 11.56 -7.16
N GLU A 309 -8.35 12.50 -6.45
CA GLU A 309 -8.36 13.92 -6.78
C GLU A 309 -7.57 14.23 -8.06
N TYR A 310 -6.42 13.57 -8.24
CA TYR A 310 -5.51 13.85 -9.37
C TYR A 310 -5.56 12.78 -10.48
N GLY A 311 -6.38 11.76 -10.34
CA GLY A 311 -6.51 10.68 -11.32
C GLY A 311 -5.38 9.66 -11.31
N GLY A 312 -4.44 9.72 -10.36
CA GLY A 312 -3.31 8.79 -10.24
C GLY A 312 -2.27 9.23 -9.23
N LEU A 313 -1.25 8.38 -9.06
CA LEU A 313 -0.06 8.61 -8.22
C LEU A 313 1.19 8.21 -8.99
N SER A 314 2.30 8.88 -8.75
CA SER A 314 3.59 8.53 -9.38
C SER A 314 4.60 7.93 -8.43
N CYS A 315 4.68 8.42 -7.20
CA CYS A 315 5.62 7.96 -6.19
C CYS A 315 5.12 8.34 -4.80
N ALA A 316 5.52 7.60 -3.78
CA ALA A 316 5.35 7.98 -2.38
C ALA A 316 6.66 7.85 -1.61
N MET A 317 6.86 8.70 -0.60
CA MET A 317 8.02 8.65 0.30
C MET A 317 7.58 8.80 1.74
N ILE A 318 8.23 8.07 2.65
CA ILE A 318 8.08 8.20 4.12
C ILE A 318 9.43 8.51 4.75
N ASP A 319 9.52 9.57 5.55
CA ASP A 319 10.68 9.96 6.34
C ASP A 319 10.30 10.06 7.83
N TYR A 320 10.64 9.08 8.66
CA TYR A 320 11.20 7.73 8.45
C TYR A 320 10.32 6.68 9.13
N VAL A 321 10.42 5.43 8.69
CA VAL A 321 9.47 4.35 9.04
C VAL A 321 9.37 4.05 10.53
N GLN A 322 10.43 4.25 11.29
CA GLN A 322 10.43 4.04 12.74
C GLN A 322 9.58 5.07 13.52
N MET A 323 9.09 6.13 12.88
CA MET A 323 8.15 7.08 13.49
C MET A 323 6.68 6.77 13.17
N VAL A 324 6.41 5.83 12.27
CA VAL A 324 5.04 5.42 11.95
C VAL A 324 4.45 4.69 13.14
N ASP A 325 3.27 5.14 13.60
CA ASP A 325 2.53 4.50 14.68
C ASP A 325 1.94 3.17 14.21
N GLY A 326 2.04 2.14 15.05
CA GLY A 326 1.38 0.86 14.82
C GLY A 326 -0.13 0.95 15.03
N ILE A 327 -0.84 -0.10 14.60
CA ILE A 327 -2.31 -0.16 14.66
C ILE A 327 -2.80 -0.34 16.12
N GLU A 328 -1.97 -0.86 17.01
CA GLU A 328 -2.33 -1.09 18.42
C GLU A 328 -1.20 -0.64 19.37
N LYS A 329 -1.53 0.28 20.27
CA LYS A 329 -0.71 0.63 21.46
C LYS A 329 -0.81 -0.45 22.55
N GLN A 330 -0.86 -1.73 22.22
CA GLN A 330 -0.89 -2.80 23.21
C GLN A 330 0.50 -3.44 23.31
N GLY A 331 1.35 -2.95 24.21
CA GLY A 331 2.47 -3.71 24.83
C GLY A 331 3.35 -4.60 23.95
N GLY A 332 3.26 -4.48 22.62
CA GLY A 332 3.94 -5.31 21.64
C GLY A 332 5.40 -4.90 21.45
N ASN A 333 6.22 -5.87 21.10
CA ASN A 333 7.61 -5.64 20.74
C ASN A 333 7.67 -4.76 19.47
N ARG A 334 8.41 -3.64 19.50
CA ARG A 334 8.59 -2.71 18.38
C ARG A 334 8.98 -3.41 17.07
N ASN A 335 9.71 -4.51 17.14
CA ASN A 335 10.08 -5.31 15.97
C ASN A 335 8.87 -5.96 15.29
N THR A 336 7.88 -6.42 16.07
CA THR A 336 6.62 -6.98 15.54
C THR A 336 5.81 -5.90 14.84
N GLU A 337 5.73 -4.73 15.45
CA GLU A 337 5.03 -3.56 14.88
C GLU A 337 5.66 -3.12 13.55
N LEU A 338 6.98 -2.99 13.50
CA LEU A 338 7.71 -2.67 12.26
C LEU A 338 7.51 -3.75 11.17
N THR A 339 7.34 -5.01 11.57
CA THR A 339 7.03 -6.09 10.63
C THR A 339 5.66 -5.90 9.97
N ILE A 340 4.65 -5.52 10.74
CA ILE A 340 3.32 -5.21 10.22
C ILE A 340 3.37 -3.98 9.30
N ILE A 341 4.00 -2.91 9.75
CA ILE A 341 4.17 -1.67 8.98
C ILE A 341 4.85 -1.97 7.64
N SER A 342 5.96 -2.73 7.64
CA SER A 342 6.71 -3.11 6.45
C SER A 342 5.83 -3.80 5.41
N ARG A 343 5.08 -4.82 5.84
CA ARG A 343 4.17 -5.56 4.97
C ARG A 343 3.07 -4.69 4.40
N GLU A 344 2.50 -3.80 5.20
CA GLU A 344 1.44 -2.89 4.74
C GLU A 344 1.98 -1.85 3.75
N LEU A 345 3.18 -1.30 3.96
CA LEU A 345 3.84 -0.41 3.00
C LEU A 345 4.14 -1.13 1.67
N LYS A 346 4.61 -2.39 1.73
CA LYS A 346 4.80 -3.21 0.52
C LYS A 346 3.48 -3.50 -0.20
N LYS A 347 2.41 -3.79 0.53
CA LYS A 347 1.06 -3.94 -0.07
C LYS A 347 0.60 -2.65 -0.74
N MET A 348 0.81 -1.48 -0.10
CA MET A 348 0.44 -0.19 -0.69
C MET A 348 1.23 0.12 -1.96
N ALA A 349 2.54 -0.17 -2.00
CA ALA A 349 3.33 -0.02 -3.23
C ALA A 349 2.69 -0.78 -4.41
N ARG A 350 2.22 -2.02 -4.17
CA ARG A 350 1.56 -2.85 -5.17
C ARG A 350 0.13 -2.41 -5.47
N GLU A 351 -0.66 -2.05 -4.44
CA GLU A 351 -2.06 -1.58 -4.56
C GLU A 351 -2.16 -0.31 -5.42
N PHE A 352 -1.25 0.62 -5.20
CA PHE A 352 -1.22 1.89 -5.94
C PHE A 352 -0.39 1.84 -7.22
N GLU A 353 0.36 0.75 -7.46
CA GLU A 353 1.28 0.57 -8.60
C GLU A 353 2.33 1.69 -8.71
N ILE A 354 2.91 2.08 -7.57
CA ILE A 354 3.92 3.15 -7.49
C ILE A 354 5.19 2.65 -6.79
N PRO A 355 6.36 3.24 -7.08
CA PRO A 355 7.52 3.11 -6.20
C PRO A 355 7.21 3.78 -4.86
N PHE A 356 7.52 3.07 -3.77
CA PHE A 356 7.36 3.55 -2.41
C PHE A 356 8.75 3.64 -1.76
N ILE A 357 9.22 4.87 -1.55
CA ILE A 357 10.51 5.15 -0.93
C ILE A 357 10.33 5.21 0.58
N VAL A 358 11.05 4.38 1.30
CA VAL A 358 10.94 4.25 2.76
C VAL A 358 12.30 4.52 3.37
N LEU A 359 12.41 5.60 4.15
CA LEU A 359 13.65 5.90 4.86
C LEU A 359 13.74 5.06 6.13
N SER A 360 14.94 4.56 6.40
CA SER A 360 15.25 3.80 7.61
C SER A 360 16.56 4.25 8.21
N GLN A 361 16.57 4.43 9.52
CA GLN A 361 17.78 4.71 10.25
C GLN A 361 18.51 3.40 10.56
N LEU A 362 19.84 3.40 10.44
CA LEU A 362 20.69 2.26 10.82
C LEU A 362 21.06 2.31 12.31
N SER A 363 21.52 1.17 12.84
CA SER A 363 22.03 1.09 14.19
C SER A 363 23.24 2.02 14.38
N LYS A 364 23.41 2.56 15.61
CA LYS A 364 24.56 3.40 15.99
C LYS A 364 25.91 2.68 15.88
N ASP A 365 25.90 1.36 15.80
CA ASP A 365 27.13 0.55 15.70
C ASP A 365 27.87 0.79 14.37
N VAL A 366 27.15 1.06 13.28
CA VAL A 366 27.76 1.42 11.98
C VAL A 366 28.51 2.73 12.07
N GLU A 367 27.93 3.70 12.77
CA GLU A 367 28.53 5.02 12.96
C GLU A 367 29.80 4.92 13.82
N LYS A 368 29.74 4.15 14.92
CA LYS A 368 30.91 3.88 15.79
C LYS A 368 32.03 3.15 15.06
N ALA A 369 31.67 2.17 14.21
CA ALA A 369 32.63 1.39 13.45
C ALA A 369 33.23 2.15 12.25
N GLN A 370 32.70 3.31 11.91
CA GLN A 370 33.16 4.16 10.79
C GLN A 370 33.36 3.37 9.48
N ARG A 371 32.44 2.44 9.17
CA ARG A 371 32.51 1.55 8.01
C ARG A 371 31.33 1.73 7.07
N LYS A 372 31.47 1.20 5.86
CA LYS A 372 30.34 1.08 4.95
C LYS A 372 29.23 0.22 5.55
N PRO A 373 27.95 0.62 5.42
CA PRO A 373 26.82 -0.13 5.95
C PRO A 373 26.55 -1.39 5.12
N THR A 374 25.95 -2.39 5.77
CA THR A 374 25.55 -3.67 5.19
C THR A 374 24.11 -4.00 5.57
N ASN A 375 23.50 -5.02 4.93
CA ASN A 375 22.12 -5.45 5.26
C ASN A 375 21.96 -5.86 6.74
N GLY A 376 23.01 -6.34 7.38
CA GLY A 376 22.98 -6.69 8.79
C GLY A 376 22.76 -5.51 9.73
N ASP A 377 23.03 -4.29 9.26
CA ASP A 377 22.88 -3.05 10.04
C ASP A 377 21.43 -2.54 10.09
N LEU A 378 20.54 -3.14 9.31
CA LEU A 378 19.08 -2.99 9.39
C LEU A 378 18.46 -3.89 10.50
N ARG A 379 19.24 -4.35 11.47
CA ARG A 379 18.88 -5.41 12.43
C ARG A 379 17.59 -5.19 13.21
N GLU A 380 17.26 -3.96 13.61
CA GLU A 380 15.99 -3.62 14.26
C GLU A 380 14.83 -3.61 13.26
N SER A 381 15.13 -3.71 11.96
CA SER A 381 14.19 -3.65 10.84
C SER A 381 14.39 -4.84 9.88
N GLY A 382 14.69 -6.04 10.39
CA GLY A 382 14.91 -7.24 9.57
C GLY A 382 13.75 -7.54 8.63
N ALA A 383 12.52 -7.23 9.05
CA ALA A 383 11.33 -7.33 8.20
C ALA A 383 11.39 -6.35 7.01
N LEU A 384 11.88 -5.13 7.21
CA LEU A 384 12.07 -4.18 6.12
C LEU A 384 13.03 -4.72 5.06
N ALA A 385 14.14 -5.33 5.49
CA ALA A 385 15.09 -5.94 4.57
C ALA A 385 14.50 -7.14 3.82
N GLN A 386 13.61 -7.89 4.44
CA GLN A 386 12.93 -9.02 3.82
C GLN A 386 11.92 -8.57 2.77
N ASP A 387 11.05 -7.60 3.09
CA ASP A 387 9.93 -7.14 2.27
C ASP A 387 10.37 -6.20 1.14
N ALA A 388 11.48 -5.47 1.30
CA ALA A 388 12.01 -4.55 0.29
C ALA A 388 12.36 -5.24 -1.02
N ASP A 389 12.10 -4.56 -2.13
CA ASP A 389 12.57 -4.98 -3.46
C ASP A 389 13.96 -4.43 -3.75
N VAL A 390 14.24 -3.21 -3.29
CA VAL A 390 15.53 -2.55 -3.44
C VAL A 390 15.94 -1.94 -2.10
N ILE A 391 17.22 -2.10 -1.73
CA ILE A 391 17.81 -1.45 -0.56
C ILE A 391 19.02 -0.65 -1.04
N MET A 392 18.99 0.64 -0.80
CA MET A 392 20.04 1.60 -1.09
C MET A 392 20.59 2.18 0.21
N MET A 393 21.88 2.05 0.43
CA MET A 393 22.53 2.60 1.61
C MET A 393 23.38 3.78 1.22
N VAL A 394 23.16 4.91 1.90
CA VAL A 394 23.90 6.15 1.68
C VAL A 394 25.11 6.20 2.60
N HIS A 395 26.29 6.35 2.02
CA HIS A 395 27.56 6.45 2.74
C HIS A 395 28.39 7.62 2.21
N ARG A 396 29.07 8.34 3.10
CA ARG A 396 29.98 9.43 2.77
C ARG A 396 31.27 9.23 3.54
N GLU A 397 32.30 8.78 2.84
CA GLU A 397 33.62 8.51 3.44
C GLU A 397 34.24 9.78 4.02
N GLU A 398 34.01 10.95 3.40
CA GLU A 398 34.52 12.26 3.89
C GLU A 398 34.11 12.59 5.34
N LYS A 399 33.03 11.98 5.85
CA LYS A 399 32.58 12.17 7.23
C LYS A 399 33.50 11.47 8.24
N TYR A 400 34.19 10.43 7.80
CA TYR A 400 35.10 9.64 8.62
C TYR A 400 36.57 9.96 8.30
N LYS A 401 36.87 10.15 7.02
CA LYS A 401 38.21 10.42 6.48
C LYS A 401 38.12 11.57 5.46
N PRO A 402 38.17 12.83 5.94
CA PRO A 402 38.15 14.00 5.06
C PRO A 402 39.50 14.14 4.35
N ASP A 403 39.61 13.61 3.17
CA ASP A 403 40.75 13.79 2.28
C ASP A 403 40.32 14.33 0.90
N ALA A 404 41.28 14.77 0.10
CA ALA A 404 41.00 15.40 -1.20
C ALA A 404 40.26 14.45 -2.18
N GLU A 405 40.38 13.14 -2.00
CA GLU A 405 39.73 12.16 -2.87
C GLU A 405 38.27 11.96 -2.49
N ASN A 406 37.92 12.11 -1.21
CA ASN A 406 36.60 11.80 -0.66
C ASN A 406 35.68 13.01 -0.56
N ILE A 407 36.23 14.22 -0.52
CA ILE A 407 35.47 15.46 -0.40
C ILE A 407 34.48 15.60 -1.57
N GLY A 408 33.22 15.87 -1.25
CA GLY A 408 32.15 16.06 -2.23
C GLY A 408 31.70 14.77 -2.93
N LYS A 409 32.12 13.59 -2.46
CA LYS A 409 31.69 12.30 -2.99
C LYS A 409 30.79 11.58 -2.00
N ALA A 410 29.87 10.82 -2.55
CA ALA A 410 29.00 9.92 -1.82
C ALA A 410 28.88 8.57 -2.53
N SER A 411 28.69 7.52 -1.77
CA SER A 411 28.44 6.17 -2.27
C SER A 411 26.99 5.78 -2.01
N ILE A 412 26.30 5.36 -3.05
CA ILE A 412 24.99 4.69 -2.96
C ILE A 412 25.23 3.20 -3.14
N ILE A 413 25.12 2.45 -2.04
CA ILE A 413 25.39 1.02 -2.01
C ILE A 413 24.07 0.27 -2.15
N ILE A 414 23.86 -0.40 -3.28
CA ILE A 414 22.70 -1.24 -3.53
C ILE A 414 23.01 -2.62 -2.94
N THR A 415 22.47 -2.89 -1.76
CA THR A 415 22.71 -4.14 -1.04
C THR A 415 21.67 -5.23 -1.33
N LYS A 416 20.53 -4.83 -1.89
CA LYS A 416 19.48 -5.71 -2.40
C LYS A 416 18.84 -5.11 -3.64
N SER A 417 18.62 -5.92 -4.68
CA SER A 417 17.82 -5.58 -5.85
C SER A 417 17.17 -6.85 -6.38
N ARG A 418 15.83 -6.89 -6.46
CA ARG A 418 15.12 -8.07 -6.98
C ARG A 418 15.22 -8.20 -8.50
N ASN A 419 15.21 -7.06 -9.19
CA ASN A 419 15.13 -7.00 -10.65
C ASN A 419 16.32 -6.27 -11.28
N GLY A 420 17.42 -6.09 -10.54
CA GLY A 420 18.60 -5.36 -11.01
C GLY A 420 19.86 -5.87 -10.33
N GLU A 421 20.96 -5.12 -10.50
CA GLU A 421 22.27 -5.48 -9.96
C GLU A 421 22.53 -4.83 -8.61
N CYS A 422 23.09 -5.59 -7.68
CA CYS A 422 23.71 -5.05 -6.47
C CYS A 422 25.07 -4.42 -6.79
N GLY A 423 25.56 -3.56 -5.91
CA GLY A 423 26.87 -2.94 -6.03
C GLY A 423 26.87 -1.50 -5.57
N GLU A 424 28.00 -0.84 -5.74
CA GLU A 424 28.22 0.54 -5.33
C GLU A 424 28.15 1.49 -6.53
N VAL A 425 27.53 2.64 -6.32
CA VAL A 425 27.48 3.75 -7.26
C VAL A 425 28.09 4.97 -6.56
N ILE A 426 29.22 5.44 -7.07
CA ILE A 426 29.85 6.68 -6.58
C ILE A 426 29.25 7.85 -7.33
N CYS A 427 28.82 8.87 -6.61
CA CYS A 427 28.22 10.10 -7.13
C CYS A 427 28.77 11.33 -6.41
N GLY A 428 28.55 12.50 -6.98
CA GLY A 428 28.84 13.77 -6.34
C GLY A 428 27.79 14.12 -5.30
N PHE A 429 28.20 14.78 -4.23
CA PHE A 429 27.32 15.34 -3.19
C PHE A 429 27.72 16.77 -2.89
N ASP A 430 26.79 17.69 -3.07
CA ASP A 430 26.92 19.08 -2.64
C ASP A 430 26.02 19.31 -1.42
N GLY A 431 26.65 19.47 -0.27
CA GLY A 431 25.97 19.72 1.00
C GLY A 431 25.37 21.12 1.10
N SER A 432 25.89 22.09 0.35
CA SER A 432 25.40 23.47 0.37
C SER A 432 24.04 23.61 -0.31
N THR A 433 23.80 22.81 -1.36
CA THR A 433 22.56 22.78 -2.14
C THR A 433 21.72 21.52 -1.94
N PHE A 434 22.12 20.65 -1.02
CA PHE A 434 21.44 19.36 -0.78
C PHE A 434 21.24 18.53 -2.04
N THR A 435 22.30 18.37 -2.86
CA THR A 435 22.18 17.72 -4.17
C THR A 435 23.15 16.57 -4.33
N PHE A 436 22.60 15.43 -4.82
CA PHE A 436 23.36 14.32 -5.38
C PHE A 436 23.36 14.45 -6.92
N TYR A 437 24.51 14.20 -7.56
CA TYR A 437 24.67 14.35 -9.01
C TYR A 437 25.69 13.36 -9.57
N ASP A 438 25.62 13.12 -10.88
CA ASP A 438 26.65 12.33 -11.57
C ASP A 438 28.00 13.05 -11.54
N LEU A 439 29.08 12.31 -11.31
CA LEU A 439 30.43 12.85 -11.44
C LEU A 439 30.75 13.05 -12.92
N GLU A 440 31.32 14.19 -13.27
CA GLU A 440 31.81 14.47 -14.62
C GLU A 440 32.91 13.46 -15.02
N GLY A 441 32.79 12.85 -16.19
CA GLY A 441 33.73 11.86 -16.72
C GLY A 441 33.12 10.50 -17.05
N ASP A 442 31.88 10.20 -16.60
CA ASP A 442 31.17 8.93 -16.85
C ASP A 442 30.27 8.97 -18.11
N THR A 443 30.53 9.87 -19.07
CA THR A 443 29.90 9.83 -20.39
C THR A 443 30.64 8.87 -21.30
N LYS A 444 30.38 7.58 -21.20
CA LYS A 444 30.56 6.63 -22.29
C LYS A 444 29.29 5.82 -22.46
#